data_2eda66680743b0682dba7cee14d62946
#
_entry.id   2eda66680743b0682dba7cee14d62946
#
_cell.length_a   1.000
_cell.length_b   1.000
_cell.length_c   1.000
_cell.angle_alpha   90.00
_cell.angle_beta   90.00
_cell.angle_gamma   90.00
#
_symmetry.space_group_name_H-M   'P 1'
#
loop_
_entity.id
_entity.type
_entity.pdbx_description
1 polymer ?
#
loop_
_entity_poly.entity_id
_entity_poly.type
_entity_poly.pdbx_seq_one_letter_code
_entity_poly.pdbx_strand_id
1 'polypeptide(L)'
;MKRILLPLALVLAVSAQAQVVNNPKAKVDPKNNKVSNPVVEKPKPKLMTRDELRACIDQQEANSKEAEAIKTEQASYKANADKLKAEKVEIEAGEAALGKQVTDVKTEKEAILADHAALTAEAPKLSKEDLKTRNEAYQARANAFNGMFESVKAADVAQGAKRKAFSEKVDALDAQFKSIEDRTEKHFDASDKWKAECQNKAYDENDEKAVRKEKAAAAGK
;
A
#
# COMPACT_ATOMS: atom_id res chain seq x y z
N MET A 1 -2.73 2.71 21.69
CA MET A 1 -3.72 2.89 20.58
C MET A 1 -3.88 4.38 20.33
N LYS A 2 -3.12 4.93 19.37
CA LYS A 2 -3.27 6.33 18.93
C LYS A 2 -4.01 6.33 17.59
N ARG A 3 -5.22 6.90 17.60
CA ARG A 3 -6.05 7.09 16.41
C ARG A 3 -5.44 8.25 15.60
N ILE A 4 -4.88 7.95 14.44
CA ILE A 4 -4.44 8.94 13.46
C ILE A 4 -5.65 9.23 12.56
N LEU A 5 -6.29 10.38 12.79
CA LEU A 5 -7.28 10.94 11.90
C LEU A 5 -6.54 11.68 10.77
N LEU A 6 -6.63 11.18 9.55
CA LEU A 6 -6.21 11.92 8.34
C LEU A 6 -7.25 13.02 8.05
N PRO A 7 -6.85 14.27 7.87
CA PRO A 7 -7.73 15.29 7.32
C PRO A 7 -7.78 15.16 5.79
N LEU A 8 -8.98 15.00 5.27
CA LEU A 8 -9.34 15.09 3.87
C LEU A 8 -9.23 16.57 3.45
N ALA A 9 -8.14 16.95 2.77
CA ALA A 9 -7.95 18.29 2.25
C ALA A 9 -8.77 18.46 0.96
N LEU A 10 -9.81 19.30 1.06
CA LEU A 10 -10.68 19.75 -0.03
C LEU A 10 -9.90 20.79 -0.86
N VAL A 11 -9.52 20.44 -2.09
CA VAL A 11 -8.90 21.38 -3.04
C VAL A 11 -10.00 22.22 -3.66
N LEU A 12 -10.12 23.48 -3.22
CA LEU A 12 -10.94 24.50 -3.86
C LEU A 12 -10.21 25.04 -5.09
N ALA A 13 -10.77 24.80 -6.26
CA ALA A 13 -10.35 25.42 -7.52
C ALA A 13 -10.69 26.92 -7.50
N VAL A 14 -9.65 27.75 -7.46
CA VAL A 14 -9.79 29.21 -7.67
C VAL A 14 -9.68 29.49 -9.15
N SER A 15 -10.81 29.76 -9.78
CA SER A 15 -10.88 30.28 -11.14
C SER A 15 -10.49 31.77 -11.14
N ALA A 16 -9.30 32.08 -11.67
CA ALA A 16 -8.86 33.44 -11.94
C ALA A 16 -9.64 33.99 -13.15
N GLN A 17 -10.60 34.87 -12.91
CA GLN A 17 -11.23 35.65 -13.97
C GLN A 17 -10.34 36.81 -14.36
N ALA A 18 -9.84 36.79 -15.59
CA ALA A 18 -9.17 37.94 -16.19
C ALA A 18 -10.16 39.06 -16.43
N GLN A 19 -10.05 40.15 -15.68
CA GLN A 19 -10.82 41.37 -15.93
C GLN A 19 -10.24 42.11 -17.13
N VAL A 20 -11.03 42.19 -18.19
CA VAL A 20 -10.75 43.09 -19.32
C VAL A 20 -11.08 44.48 -18.86
N VAL A 21 -10.07 45.32 -18.68
CA VAL A 21 -10.23 46.73 -18.39
C VAL A 21 -10.51 47.45 -19.71
N ASN A 22 -11.79 47.68 -20.02
CA ASN A 22 -12.21 48.59 -21.06
C ASN A 22 -12.06 50.02 -20.54
N ASN A 23 -11.19 50.83 -21.16
CA ASN A 23 -11.00 52.22 -20.89
C ASN A 23 -11.83 53.06 -21.89
N PRO A 24 -12.99 53.65 -21.50
CA PRO A 24 -13.90 54.28 -22.43
C PRO A 24 -13.69 55.80 -22.57
N LYS A 25 -12.47 56.32 -22.43
CA LYS A 25 -12.24 57.78 -22.59
C LYS A 25 -10.98 58.07 -23.42
N ALA A 26 -10.94 57.64 -24.68
CA ALA A 26 -10.09 58.24 -25.68
C ALA A 26 -10.95 59.18 -26.56
N LYS A 27 -10.93 60.47 -26.30
CA LYS A 27 -11.48 61.47 -27.20
C LYS A 27 -10.59 61.53 -28.44
N VAL A 28 -11.11 61.06 -29.56
CA VAL A 28 -10.47 61.19 -30.85
C VAL A 28 -10.66 62.61 -31.35
N ASP A 29 -9.57 63.37 -31.52
CA ASP A 29 -9.59 64.70 -32.13
C ASP A 29 -9.51 64.48 -33.65
N PRO A 30 -10.56 64.94 -34.45
CA PRO A 30 -10.64 64.59 -35.87
C PRO A 30 -9.75 65.42 -36.79
N LYS A 31 -8.81 66.22 -36.31
CA LYS A 31 -7.97 67.12 -37.13
C LYS A 31 -6.49 66.84 -37.21
N ASN A 32 -6.00 65.77 -36.63
CA ASN A 32 -4.55 65.47 -36.73
C ASN A 32 -4.30 64.04 -37.15
N ASN A 33 -4.44 63.76 -38.42
CA ASN A 33 -4.29 62.45 -39.02
C ASN A 33 -2.80 62.15 -39.28
N LYS A 34 -1.89 62.28 -38.31
CA LYS A 34 -0.49 61.88 -38.32
C LYS A 34 0.02 61.54 -36.93
N VAL A 35 -0.45 60.44 -36.39
CA VAL A 35 0.34 59.71 -35.43
C VAL A 35 0.13 58.22 -35.75
N SER A 36 0.91 57.69 -36.63
CA SER A 36 1.19 56.26 -36.61
C SER A 36 1.99 56.01 -35.37
N ASN A 37 1.31 55.65 -34.26
CA ASN A 37 2.02 55.01 -33.15
C ASN A 37 2.74 53.79 -33.74
N PRO A 38 4.07 53.68 -33.62
CA PRO A 38 4.74 52.48 -34.03
C PRO A 38 4.08 51.32 -33.29
N VAL A 39 3.51 50.41 -34.06
CA VAL A 39 3.06 49.14 -33.50
C VAL A 39 4.33 48.50 -32.95
N VAL A 40 4.51 48.61 -31.63
CA VAL A 40 5.57 47.87 -30.97
C VAL A 40 5.20 46.40 -31.12
N GLU A 41 5.73 45.77 -32.16
CA GLU A 41 5.59 44.35 -32.36
C GLU A 41 6.16 43.69 -31.09
N LYS A 42 5.29 43.04 -30.31
CA LYS A 42 5.76 42.23 -29.21
C LYS A 42 6.80 41.25 -29.76
N PRO A 43 7.98 41.16 -29.15
CA PRO A 43 9.01 40.24 -29.65
C PRO A 43 8.37 38.85 -29.79
N LYS A 44 8.52 38.24 -30.95
CA LYS A 44 8.03 36.89 -31.19
C LYS A 44 8.61 35.96 -30.14
N PRO A 45 7.81 35.13 -29.45
CA PRO A 45 8.35 34.22 -28.47
C PRO A 45 9.42 33.32 -29.13
N LYS A 46 10.54 33.14 -28.43
CA LYS A 46 11.59 32.23 -28.88
C LYS A 46 11.01 30.81 -28.94
N LEU A 47 11.02 30.21 -30.12
CA LEU A 47 10.61 28.83 -30.31
C LEU A 47 11.65 27.88 -29.72
N MET A 48 11.20 26.76 -29.21
CA MET A 48 12.06 25.63 -28.82
C MET A 48 12.76 25.09 -30.10
N THR A 49 13.98 24.68 -29.92
CA THR A 49 14.68 23.86 -30.92
C THR A 49 14.06 22.46 -30.97
N ARG A 50 14.26 21.75 -32.06
CA ARG A 50 13.77 20.37 -32.21
C ARG A 50 14.30 19.42 -31.15
N ASP A 51 15.55 19.62 -30.71
CA ASP A 51 16.14 18.79 -29.65
C ASP A 51 15.56 19.12 -28.25
N GLU A 52 15.31 20.40 -27.96
CA GLU A 52 14.61 20.82 -26.75
C GLU A 52 13.18 20.26 -26.73
N LEU A 53 12.47 20.32 -27.87
CA LEU A 53 11.12 19.76 -28.00
C LEU A 53 11.12 18.23 -27.79
N ARG A 54 12.11 17.53 -28.40
CA ARG A 54 12.27 16.09 -28.20
C ARG A 54 12.46 15.73 -26.72
N ALA A 55 13.36 16.45 -26.04
CA ALA A 55 13.61 16.25 -24.61
C ALA A 55 12.34 16.48 -23.78
N CYS A 56 11.54 17.49 -24.10
CA CYS A 56 10.27 17.76 -23.43
C CYS A 56 9.22 16.65 -23.65
N ILE A 57 9.13 16.12 -24.87
CA ILE A 57 8.24 14.99 -25.18
C ILE A 57 8.71 13.72 -24.45
N ASP A 58 10.02 13.45 -24.41
CA ASP A 58 10.58 12.30 -23.69
C ASP A 58 10.30 12.38 -22.20
N GLN A 59 10.47 13.54 -21.59
CA GLN A 59 10.15 13.77 -20.17
C GLN A 59 8.66 13.61 -19.89
N GLN A 60 7.78 14.11 -20.77
CA GLN A 60 6.33 13.95 -20.62
C GLN A 60 5.93 12.49 -20.64
N GLU A 61 6.47 11.72 -21.60
CA GLU A 61 6.19 10.28 -21.70
C GLU A 61 6.74 9.50 -20.50
N ALA A 62 7.94 9.85 -20.03
CA ALA A 62 8.53 9.26 -18.84
C ALA A 62 7.68 9.53 -17.59
N ASN A 63 7.24 10.78 -17.40
CA ASN A 63 6.36 11.18 -16.30
C ASN A 63 5.02 10.44 -16.38
N SER A 64 4.44 10.30 -17.58
CA SER A 64 3.18 9.56 -17.75
C SER A 64 3.33 8.07 -17.40
N LYS A 65 4.40 7.42 -17.84
CA LYS A 65 4.70 6.03 -17.53
C LYS A 65 4.93 5.82 -16.03
N GLU A 66 5.65 6.74 -15.39
CA GLU A 66 5.89 6.68 -13.95
C GLU A 66 4.61 6.86 -13.16
N ALA A 67 3.72 7.78 -13.55
CA ALA A 67 2.41 7.95 -12.92
C ALA A 67 1.57 6.66 -12.96
N GLU A 68 1.53 5.98 -14.11
CA GLU A 68 0.80 4.71 -14.23
C GLU A 68 1.46 3.58 -13.43
N ALA A 69 2.79 3.55 -13.36
CA ALA A 69 3.51 2.57 -12.54
C ALA A 69 3.24 2.79 -11.05
N ILE A 70 3.28 4.02 -10.56
CA ILE A 70 2.93 4.37 -9.17
C ILE A 70 1.49 3.97 -8.86
N LYS A 71 0.54 4.28 -9.74
CA LYS A 71 -0.88 3.91 -9.58
C LYS A 71 -1.07 2.38 -9.50
N THR A 72 -0.37 1.64 -10.34
CA THR A 72 -0.40 0.17 -10.32
C THR A 72 0.16 -0.38 -9.01
N GLU A 73 1.27 0.19 -8.54
CA GLU A 73 1.90 -0.21 -7.29
C GLU A 73 1.05 0.13 -6.06
N GLN A 74 0.38 1.28 -6.06
CA GLN A 74 -0.60 1.65 -5.03
C GLN A 74 -1.79 0.68 -4.98
N ALA A 75 -2.28 0.24 -6.14
CA ALA A 75 -3.34 -0.76 -6.21
C ALA A 75 -2.88 -2.12 -5.65
N SER A 76 -1.65 -2.55 -5.98
CA SER A 76 -1.02 -3.75 -5.43
C SER A 76 -0.82 -3.65 -3.91
N TYR A 77 -0.32 -2.52 -3.41
CA TYR A 77 -0.18 -2.24 -1.98
C TYR A 77 -1.51 -2.40 -1.24
N LYS A 78 -2.57 -1.78 -1.76
CA LYS A 78 -3.91 -1.89 -1.17
C LYS A 78 -4.39 -3.34 -1.12
N ALA A 79 -4.24 -4.08 -2.22
CA ALA A 79 -4.63 -5.49 -2.28
C ALA A 79 -3.84 -6.36 -1.27
N ASN A 80 -2.53 -6.09 -1.11
CA ASN A 80 -1.69 -6.78 -0.13
C ASN A 80 -2.07 -6.42 1.32
N ALA A 81 -2.38 -5.14 1.58
CA ALA A 81 -2.86 -4.69 2.89
C ALA A 81 -4.18 -5.37 3.28
N ASP A 82 -5.10 -5.54 2.33
CA ASP A 82 -6.38 -6.21 2.58
C ASP A 82 -6.19 -7.72 2.84
N LYS A 83 -5.27 -8.38 2.12
CA LYS A 83 -4.87 -9.78 2.42
C LYS A 83 -4.27 -9.92 3.81
N LEU A 84 -3.39 -9.01 4.22
CA LEU A 84 -2.79 -9.03 5.56
C LEU A 84 -3.83 -8.82 6.66
N LYS A 85 -4.83 -7.97 6.44
CA LYS A 85 -5.96 -7.84 7.40
C LYS A 85 -6.71 -9.15 7.59
N ALA A 86 -7.00 -9.87 6.50
CA ALA A 86 -7.65 -11.18 6.57
C ALA A 86 -6.77 -12.21 7.27
N GLU A 87 -5.49 -12.29 6.91
CA GLU A 87 -4.52 -13.21 7.54
C GLU A 87 -4.37 -12.93 9.05
N LYS A 88 -4.40 -11.66 9.47
CA LYS A 88 -4.38 -11.29 10.88
C LYS A 88 -5.56 -11.89 11.65
N VAL A 89 -6.76 -11.82 11.10
CA VAL A 89 -7.97 -12.41 11.71
C VAL A 89 -7.83 -13.94 11.85
N GLU A 90 -7.27 -14.60 10.84
CA GLU A 90 -7.01 -16.05 10.90
C GLU A 90 -5.98 -16.41 11.99
N ILE A 91 -4.92 -15.61 12.14
CA ILE A 91 -3.91 -15.80 13.18
C ILE A 91 -4.54 -15.61 14.57
N GLU A 92 -5.32 -14.54 14.77
CA GLU A 92 -6.02 -14.26 16.04
C GLU A 92 -6.99 -15.39 16.39
N ALA A 93 -7.73 -15.92 15.43
CA ALA A 93 -8.61 -17.08 15.63
C ALA A 93 -7.82 -18.34 15.99
N GLY A 94 -6.69 -18.58 15.34
CA GLY A 94 -5.78 -19.68 15.67
C GLY A 94 -5.19 -19.57 17.07
N GLU A 95 -4.81 -18.37 17.52
CA GLU A 95 -4.33 -18.11 18.87
C GLU A 95 -5.41 -18.37 19.93
N ALA A 96 -6.64 -17.94 19.66
CA ALA A 96 -7.77 -18.21 20.56
C ALA A 96 -8.06 -19.71 20.68
N ALA A 97 -8.01 -20.45 19.56
CA ALA A 97 -8.18 -21.90 19.55
C ALA A 97 -7.07 -22.61 20.32
N LEU A 98 -5.81 -22.20 20.13
CA LEU A 98 -4.67 -22.73 20.88
C LEU A 98 -4.80 -22.43 22.37
N GLY A 99 -5.21 -21.22 22.75
CA GLY A 99 -5.47 -20.85 24.15
C GLY A 99 -6.50 -21.77 24.82
N LYS A 100 -7.57 -22.13 24.09
CA LYS A 100 -8.56 -23.10 24.57
C LYS A 100 -7.93 -24.49 24.76
N GLN A 101 -7.20 -24.99 23.77
CA GLN A 101 -6.53 -26.31 23.87
C GLN A 101 -5.56 -26.38 25.06
N VAL A 102 -4.80 -25.31 25.31
CA VAL A 102 -3.91 -25.20 26.48
C VAL A 102 -4.73 -25.30 27.80
N THR A 103 -5.89 -24.66 27.84
CA THR A 103 -6.78 -24.74 29.00
C THR A 103 -7.32 -26.15 29.18
N ASP A 104 -7.77 -26.80 28.11
CA ASP A 104 -8.28 -28.18 28.14
C ASP A 104 -7.21 -29.17 28.62
N VAL A 105 -5.94 -29.01 28.15
CA VAL A 105 -4.81 -29.83 28.66
C VAL A 105 -4.55 -29.60 30.12
N LYS A 106 -4.62 -28.36 30.62
CA LYS A 106 -4.46 -28.08 32.08
C LYS A 106 -5.54 -28.74 32.89
N THR A 107 -6.80 -28.61 32.48
CA THR A 107 -7.96 -29.23 33.17
C THR A 107 -7.85 -30.75 33.17
N GLU A 108 -7.47 -31.36 32.04
CA GLU A 108 -7.31 -32.82 31.98
C GLU A 108 -6.16 -33.31 32.84
N LYS A 109 -5.04 -32.56 32.90
CA LYS A 109 -3.92 -32.86 33.79
C LYS A 109 -4.39 -32.91 35.25
N GLU A 110 -5.16 -31.89 35.67
CA GLU A 110 -5.68 -31.83 37.05
C GLU A 110 -6.61 -33.00 37.34
N ALA A 111 -7.48 -33.36 36.38
CA ALA A 111 -8.39 -34.50 36.52
C ALA A 111 -7.64 -35.84 36.60
N ILE A 112 -6.58 -36.05 35.81
CA ILE A 112 -5.74 -37.25 35.87
C ILE A 112 -5.01 -37.35 37.21
N LEU A 113 -4.51 -36.25 37.75
CA LEU A 113 -3.88 -36.24 39.07
C LEU A 113 -4.87 -36.58 40.19
N ALA A 114 -6.10 -36.08 40.12
CA ALA A 114 -7.17 -36.42 41.04
C ALA A 114 -7.57 -37.90 40.94
N ASP A 115 -7.73 -38.43 39.74
CA ASP A 115 -8.01 -39.84 39.51
C ASP A 115 -6.91 -40.75 40.07
N HIS A 116 -5.64 -40.39 39.88
CA HIS A 116 -4.50 -41.13 40.42
C HIS A 116 -4.54 -41.16 41.96
N ALA A 117 -4.81 -40.01 42.60
CA ALA A 117 -4.91 -39.91 44.03
C ALA A 117 -6.09 -40.78 44.58
N ALA A 118 -7.27 -40.72 43.91
CA ALA A 118 -8.42 -41.54 44.27
C ALA A 118 -8.15 -43.02 44.10
N LEU A 119 -7.56 -43.43 42.99
CA LEU A 119 -7.19 -44.82 42.70
C LEU A 119 -6.22 -45.36 43.77
N THR A 120 -5.22 -44.58 44.16
CA THR A 120 -4.25 -44.93 45.19
C THR A 120 -4.91 -45.15 46.55
N ALA A 121 -5.84 -44.25 46.93
CA ALA A 121 -6.56 -44.33 48.21
C ALA A 121 -7.55 -45.50 48.26
N GLU A 122 -8.15 -45.87 47.11
CA GLU A 122 -9.16 -46.92 47.01
C GLU A 122 -8.55 -48.32 46.76
N ALA A 123 -7.35 -48.39 46.18
CA ALA A 123 -6.68 -49.66 45.81
C ALA A 123 -6.72 -50.75 46.89
N PRO A 124 -6.51 -50.45 48.23
CA PRO A 124 -6.55 -51.46 49.24
C PRO A 124 -7.94 -52.07 49.48
N LYS A 125 -8.98 -51.42 48.97
CA LYS A 125 -10.39 -51.80 49.18
C LYS A 125 -11.02 -52.48 47.96
N LEU A 126 -10.35 -52.46 46.82
CA LEU A 126 -10.85 -52.99 45.57
C LEU A 126 -10.52 -54.48 45.40
N SER A 127 -11.40 -55.20 44.69
CA SER A 127 -11.04 -56.52 44.18
C SER A 127 -9.89 -56.44 43.18
N LYS A 128 -9.16 -57.54 42.96
CA LYS A 128 -8.08 -57.58 41.97
C LYS A 128 -8.56 -57.23 40.53
N GLU A 129 -9.77 -57.64 40.19
CA GLU A 129 -10.40 -57.39 38.91
C GLU A 129 -10.77 -55.91 38.73
N ASP A 130 -11.40 -55.31 39.72
CA ASP A 130 -11.76 -53.91 39.74
C ASP A 130 -10.51 -53.01 39.69
N LEU A 131 -9.49 -53.37 40.49
CA LEU A 131 -8.22 -52.63 40.49
C LEU A 131 -7.54 -52.69 39.10
N LYS A 132 -7.54 -53.84 38.43
CA LYS A 132 -7.00 -54.01 37.09
C LYS A 132 -7.77 -53.13 36.09
N THR A 133 -9.09 -53.20 36.08
CA THR A 133 -9.94 -52.42 35.19
C THR A 133 -9.72 -50.92 35.37
N ARG A 134 -9.64 -50.43 36.60
CA ARG A 134 -9.38 -49.01 36.90
C ARG A 134 -7.99 -48.56 36.50
N ASN A 135 -6.97 -49.40 36.67
CA ASN A 135 -5.62 -49.09 36.19
C ASN A 135 -5.55 -49.03 34.68
N GLU A 136 -6.22 -49.93 33.96
CA GLU A 136 -6.29 -49.89 32.49
C GLU A 136 -6.99 -48.62 32.01
N ALA A 137 -8.10 -48.22 32.62
CA ALA A 137 -8.79 -46.97 32.31
C ALA A 137 -7.92 -45.73 32.60
N TYR A 138 -7.19 -45.69 33.72
CA TYR A 138 -6.26 -44.62 34.02
C TYR A 138 -5.11 -44.54 32.99
N GLN A 139 -4.51 -45.68 32.64
CA GLN A 139 -3.45 -45.70 31.61
C GLN A 139 -3.96 -45.24 30.24
N ALA A 140 -5.14 -45.67 29.84
CA ALA A 140 -5.75 -45.21 28.58
C ALA A 140 -5.95 -43.69 28.59
N ARG A 141 -6.43 -43.13 29.69
CA ARG A 141 -6.60 -41.69 29.89
C ARG A 141 -5.28 -40.94 29.87
N ALA A 142 -4.25 -41.44 30.55
CA ALA A 142 -2.91 -40.86 30.53
C ALA A 142 -2.28 -40.86 29.16
N ASN A 143 -2.49 -41.92 28.38
CA ASN A 143 -2.01 -41.98 26.99
C ASN A 143 -2.74 -40.98 26.10
N ALA A 144 -4.05 -40.82 26.25
CA ALA A 144 -4.84 -39.84 25.55
C ALA A 144 -4.36 -38.39 25.86
N PHE A 145 -4.07 -38.11 27.14
CA PHE A 145 -3.51 -36.84 27.59
C PHE A 145 -2.15 -36.54 26.93
N ASN A 146 -1.25 -37.52 26.83
CA ASN A 146 0.04 -37.34 26.13
C ASN A 146 -0.20 -36.96 24.69
N GLY A 147 -1.18 -37.58 24.02
CA GLY A 147 -1.56 -37.20 22.63
C GLY A 147 -2.07 -35.76 22.53
N MET A 148 -2.92 -35.33 23.49
CA MET A 148 -3.40 -33.94 23.55
C MET A 148 -2.23 -32.95 23.74
N PHE A 149 -1.32 -33.27 24.66
CA PHE A 149 -0.15 -32.43 24.95
C PHE A 149 0.74 -32.24 23.72
N GLU A 150 1.09 -33.33 23.02
CA GLU A 150 1.91 -33.26 21.80
C GLU A 150 1.17 -32.51 20.65
N SER A 151 -0.14 -32.65 20.57
CA SER A 151 -0.96 -31.88 19.60
C SER A 151 -0.91 -30.37 19.87
N VAL A 152 -1.04 -29.97 21.13
CA VAL A 152 -0.95 -28.55 21.54
C VAL A 152 0.44 -27.98 21.24
N LYS A 153 1.48 -28.75 21.57
CA LYS A 153 2.86 -28.36 21.29
C LYS A 153 3.12 -28.17 19.78
N ALA A 154 2.63 -29.09 18.96
CA ALA A 154 2.71 -28.97 17.50
C ALA A 154 1.92 -27.74 16.98
N ALA A 155 0.73 -27.49 17.52
CA ALA A 155 -0.08 -26.33 17.16
C ALA A 155 0.58 -25.00 17.56
N ASP A 156 1.25 -24.93 18.72
CA ASP A 156 2.00 -23.74 19.15
C ASP A 156 3.17 -23.43 18.21
N VAL A 157 3.96 -24.44 17.82
CA VAL A 157 5.03 -24.29 16.85
C VAL A 157 4.49 -23.79 15.50
N ALA A 158 3.39 -24.39 15.02
CA ALA A 158 2.77 -23.98 13.77
C ALA A 158 2.24 -22.54 13.83
N GLN A 159 1.63 -22.16 14.95
CA GLN A 159 1.12 -20.80 15.16
C GLN A 159 2.28 -19.79 15.26
N GLY A 160 3.38 -20.16 15.92
CA GLY A 160 4.61 -19.36 15.95
C GLY A 160 5.19 -19.09 14.56
N ALA A 161 5.22 -20.10 13.69
CA ALA A 161 5.66 -19.97 12.30
C ALA A 161 4.76 -19.01 11.50
N LYS A 162 3.42 -19.09 11.67
CA LYS A 162 2.46 -18.18 11.05
C LYS A 162 2.69 -16.73 11.48
N ARG A 163 2.88 -16.48 12.79
CA ARG A 163 3.17 -15.13 13.30
C ARG A 163 4.45 -14.55 12.68
N LYS A 164 5.50 -15.35 12.59
CA LYS A 164 6.76 -14.93 11.99
C LYS A 164 6.58 -14.56 10.52
N ALA A 165 5.95 -15.43 9.74
CA ALA A 165 5.68 -15.18 8.32
C ALA A 165 4.79 -13.94 8.11
N PHE A 166 3.83 -13.71 8.98
CA PHE A 166 2.99 -12.51 8.96
C PHE A 166 3.81 -11.23 9.23
N SER A 167 4.70 -11.25 10.23
CA SER A 167 5.58 -10.12 10.53
C SER A 167 6.46 -9.75 9.33
N GLU A 168 7.06 -10.74 8.67
CA GLU A 168 7.88 -10.52 7.47
C GLU A 168 7.07 -9.87 6.32
N LYS A 169 5.79 -10.26 6.16
CA LYS A 169 4.90 -9.64 5.17
C LYS A 169 4.52 -8.20 5.53
N VAL A 170 4.34 -7.91 6.82
CA VAL A 170 4.10 -6.53 7.30
C VAL A 170 5.31 -5.66 7.00
N ASP A 171 6.52 -6.13 7.31
CA ASP A 171 7.76 -5.40 7.03
C ASP A 171 7.94 -5.15 5.52
N ALA A 172 7.61 -6.14 4.68
CA ALA A 172 7.63 -5.98 3.23
C ALA A 172 6.59 -4.96 2.72
N LEU A 173 5.40 -4.93 3.33
CA LEU A 173 4.36 -3.96 3.00
C LEU A 173 4.77 -2.53 3.39
N ASP A 174 5.41 -2.35 4.54
CA ASP A 174 5.95 -1.06 4.99
C ASP A 174 7.08 -0.57 4.07
N ALA A 175 7.95 -1.47 3.61
CA ALA A 175 8.98 -1.15 2.62
C ALA A 175 8.37 -0.74 1.27
N GLN A 176 7.31 -1.43 0.83
CA GLN A 176 6.57 -1.07 -0.38
C GLN A 176 5.93 0.32 -0.25
N PHE A 177 5.33 0.64 0.88
CA PHE A 177 4.75 1.95 1.15
C PHE A 177 5.79 3.07 1.01
N LYS A 178 6.95 2.93 1.67
CA LYS A 178 8.06 3.90 1.57
C LYS A 178 8.56 4.07 0.14
N SER A 179 8.68 2.98 -0.60
CA SER A 179 9.06 3.04 -2.02
C SER A 179 8.05 3.84 -2.86
N ILE A 180 6.75 3.65 -2.62
CA ILE A 180 5.68 4.39 -3.29
C ILE A 180 5.74 5.89 -2.93
N GLU A 181 5.96 6.23 -1.67
CA GLU A 181 6.12 7.62 -1.22
C GLU A 181 7.30 8.29 -1.93
N ASP A 182 8.49 7.69 -1.88
CA ASP A 182 9.71 8.20 -2.52
C ASP A 182 9.54 8.40 -4.02
N ARG A 183 8.91 7.45 -4.69
CA ARG A 183 8.64 7.54 -6.15
C ARG A 183 7.63 8.63 -6.46
N THR A 184 6.61 8.77 -5.61
CA THR A 184 5.57 9.79 -5.76
C THR A 184 6.18 11.19 -5.64
N GLU A 185 7.04 11.42 -4.65
CA GLU A 185 7.75 12.69 -4.46
C GLU A 185 8.63 13.01 -5.69
N LYS A 186 9.48 12.07 -6.11
CA LYS A 186 10.32 12.23 -7.31
C LYS A 186 9.51 12.49 -8.58
N HIS A 187 8.34 11.86 -8.70
CA HIS A 187 7.43 12.10 -9.83
C HIS A 187 6.84 13.51 -9.81
N PHE A 188 6.48 14.05 -8.64
CA PHE A 188 6.03 15.44 -8.51
C PHE A 188 7.14 16.42 -8.91
N ASP A 189 8.36 16.23 -8.41
CA ASP A 189 9.52 17.05 -8.77
C ASP A 189 9.79 17.02 -10.27
N ALA A 190 9.77 15.84 -10.89
CA ALA A 190 9.95 15.69 -12.33
C ALA A 190 8.83 16.36 -13.14
N SER A 191 7.59 16.28 -12.65
CA SER A 191 6.43 16.91 -13.28
C SER A 191 6.51 18.43 -13.18
N ASP A 192 6.91 18.98 -12.05
CA ASP A 192 7.05 20.42 -11.86
C ASP A 192 8.22 20.98 -12.65
N LYS A 193 9.33 20.25 -12.75
CA LYS A 193 10.44 20.58 -13.65
C LYS A 193 9.98 20.63 -15.11
N TRP A 194 9.25 19.60 -15.56
CA TRP A 194 8.70 19.57 -16.92
C TRP A 194 7.76 20.75 -17.18
N LYS A 195 6.87 21.11 -16.25
CA LYS A 195 5.99 22.29 -16.37
C LYS A 195 6.80 23.56 -16.53
N ALA A 196 7.84 23.76 -15.72
CA ALA A 196 8.69 24.95 -15.77
C ALA A 196 9.49 25.06 -17.06
N GLU A 197 10.00 23.93 -17.57
CA GLU A 197 10.91 23.90 -18.71
C GLU A 197 10.18 23.76 -20.06
N CYS A 198 8.97 23.15 -20.09
CA CYS A 198 8.32 22.70 -21.32
C CYS A 198 6.91 23.24 -21.54
N GLN A 199 6.05 23.32 -20.50
CA GLN A 199 4.59 23.43 -20.66
C GLN A 199 4.12 24.68 -21.41
N ASN A 200 4.82 25.82 -21.25
CA ASN A 200 4.38 27.11 -21.80
C ASN A 200 5.36 27.66 -22.85
N LYS A 201 6.22 26.84 -23.41
CA LYS A 201 7.15 27.26 -24.44
C LYS A 201 6.56 27.04 -25.84
N ALA A 202 6.71 28.04 -26.68
CA ALA A 202 6.28 27.97 -28.06
C ALA A 202 7.23 27.04 -28.84
N TYR A 203 6.68 26.24 -29.76
CA TYR A 203 7.42 25.33 -30.64
C TYR A 203 6.79 25.31 -32.05
N ASP A 204 7.50 24.74 -33.00
CA ASP A 204 6.99 24.54 -34.37
C ASP A 204 6.21 23.22 -34.44
N GLU A 205 4.97 23.26 -34.92
CA GLU A 205 4.11 22.07 -35.04
C GLU A 205 4.68 21.01 -36.01
N ASN A 206 5.47 21.44 -37.02
CA ASN A 206 6.09 20.50 -37.95
C ASN A 206 7.23 19.75 -37.27
N ASP A 207 7.98 20.41 -36.38
CA ASP A 207 9.00 19.76 -35.56
C ASP A 207 8.36 18.77 -34.60
N GLU A 208 7.21 19.10 -33.97
CA GLU A 208 6.50 18.14 -33.11
C GLU A 208 6.09 16.89 -33.90
N LYS A 209 5.45 17.07 -35.07
CA LYS A 209 5.04 15.93 -35.91
C LYS A 209 6.22 15.07 -36.33
N ALA A 210 7.35 15.70 -36.67
CA ALA A 210 8.56 14.99 -37.06
C ALA A 210 9.15 14.20 -35.90
N VAL A 211 9.28 14.79 -34.72
CA VAL A 211 9.79 14.13 -33.52
C VAL A 211 8.89 12.92 -33.12
N ARG A 212 7.58 13.12 -33.13
CA ARG A 212 6.63 12.02 -32.82
C ARG A 212 6.72 10.89 -33.83
N LYS A 213 6.87 11.18 -35.11
CA LYS A 213 7.05 10.17 -36.17
C LYS A 213 8.35 9.38 -35.99
N GLU A 214 9.46 10.07 -35.71
CA GLU A 214 10.75 9.42 -35.42
C GLU A 214 10.68 8.47 -34.22
N LYS A 215 10.04 8.92 -33.15
CA LYS A 215 9.85 8.10 -31.95
C LYS A 215 8.98 6.85 -32.21
N ALA A 216 7.89 7.00 -32.95
CA ALA A 216 7.05 5.88 -33.36
C ALA A 216 7.81 4.85 -34.21
N ALA A 217 8.65 5.33 -35.14
CA ALA A 217 9.50 4.46 -35.97
C ALA A 217 10.59 3.74 -35.15
N ALA A 218 11.10 4.35 -34.08
CA ALA A 218 12.07 3.75 -33.18
C ALA A 218 11.43 2.69 -32.25
N ALA A 219 10.19 2.93 -31.83
CA ALA A 219 9.45 2.01 -30.96
C ALA A 219 8.90 0.76 -31.68
N GLY A 220 8.79 0.79 -33.03
CA GLY A 220 8.33 -0.32 -33.88
C GLY A 220 9.44 -1.26 -34.35
N LYS A 221 10.68 -1.06 -33.92
CA LYS A 221 11.82 -1.97 -34.12
C LYS A 221 12.16 -2.74 -32.87
#